data_50c8c3871c74c43888b8a46fce47e35b
#
_entry.id   50c8c3871c74c43888b8a46fce47e35b
#
_cell.length_a   1.000
_cell.length_b   1.000
_cell.length_c   1.000
_cell.angle_alpha   90.00
_cell.angle_beta   90.00
_cell.angle_gamma   90.00
#
_symmetry.space_group_name_H-M   'P 1'
#
loop_
_entity.id
_entity.type
_entity.pdbx_description
1 polymer ?
#
loop_
_entity_poly.entity_id
_entity_poly.type
_entity_poly.pdbx_seq_one_letter_code
_entity_poly.pdbx_strand_id
1 'polypeptide(L)'
;AGRTQPWLIFIKKGVYKGHHDIPANKPYLYLIGQDRNLVSISDNRLSGGDNAYKVNDGATLTANSDNLYFEGINFVNSYGVEKNDGPQALALYTLGDRVALNKVGLLSYQDTWLTTTKLNNRHYIKDSWIEGAVDFIYGQGNVYLDQDTINIVRKSGGYIVAPNHPKETTWGYVFMNNVITAPGNPAETDVWLGRPWHDTPITLFINTRSYVKIPAAGWYPTMGGLPKLWAEYNTMDGDGNPVDLSHRITEYYYYADGDKTQKVTGHSEKAVLSAEEAARYTVKNVLSGSDGWQPTLLCEACEAPVVKKINATLEWEKVPYAISYVVTAGDEGIGFTEKTSFEVPAAYQDAVLRVQAVNEYGGGGGGGGGCFFK
;
A
#
# COMPACT_ATOMS: atom_id res chain seq x y z
N ALA A 1 11.87 26.17 3.56
CA ALA A 1 12.08 26.49 2.16
C ALA A 1 12.31 25.21 1.38
N GLY A 2 11.53 25.04 0.36
CA GLY A 2 11.23 23.82 -0.32
C GLY A 2 12.42 23.04 -0.85
N ARG A 3 12.60 21.85 -0.28
CA ARG A 3 13.40 20.80 -0.92
C ARG A 3 12.68 20.40 -2.21
N THR A 4 13.42 20.33 -3.31
CA THR A 4 12.92 19.93 -4.63
C THR A 4 13.61 18.66 -5.16
N GLN A 5 14.62 18.16 -4.43
CA GLN A 5 15.37 16.95 -4.76
C GLN A 5 15.14 15.88 -3.69
N PRO A 6 15.01 14.61 -4.06
CA PRO A 6 14.82 13.53 -3.11
C PRO A 6 16.05 13.32 -2.21
N TRP A 7 15.77 13.00 -0.94
CA TRP A 7 16.73 12.42 -0.04
C TRP A 7 16.40 10.94 0.11
N LEU A 8 17.35 10.11 -0.32
CA LEU A 8 17.24 8.67 -0.21
C LEU A 8 17.86 8.22 1.11
N ILE A 9 17.08 7.47 1.89
CA ILE A 9 17.53 6.81 3.11
C ILE A 9 17.42 5.31 2.87
N PHE A 10 18.58 4.66 2.69
CA PHE A 10 18.62 3.22 2.60
C PHE A 10 18.56 2.59 4.00
N ILE A 11 17.58 1.67 4.18
CA ILE A 11 17.34 0.99 5.45
C ILE A 11 17.79 -0.46 5.31
N LYS A 12 18.85 -0.82 6.04
CA LYS A 12 19.38 -2.19 6.08
C LYS A 12 18.40 -3.14 6.76
N LYS A 13 18.62 -4.44 6.58
CA LYS A 13 17.86 -5.48 7.28
C LYS A 13 17.81 -5.22 8.78
N GLY A 14 16.64 -5.41 9.37
CA GLY A 14 16.42 -5.22 10.80
C GLY A 14 14.98 -4.90 11.15
N VAL A 15 14.68 -4.97 12.43
CA VAL A 15 13.41 -4.52 13.01
C VAL A 15 13.65 -3.23 13.78
N TYR A 16 13.10 -2.14 13.27
CA TYR A 16 13.21 -0.80 13.83
C TYR A 16 11.96 -0.53 14.67
N LYS A 17 12.13 -0.54 15.99
CA LYS A 17 11.01 -0.42 16.93
C LYS A 17 10.72 1.02 17.31
N GLY A 18 9.44 1.33 17.45
CA GLY A 18 8.91 2.60 17.93
C GLY A 18 8.11 3.34 16.87
N HIS A 19 7.37 4.32 17.33
CA HIS A 19 6.64 5.27 16.50
C HIS A 19 7.60 6.22 15.79
N HIS A 20 7.32 6.47 14.53
CA HIS A 20 8.06 7.44 13.72
C HIS A 20 7.11 8.46 13.12
N ASP A 21 7.58 9.70 13.01
CA ASP A 21 6.86 10.80 12.39
C ASP A 21 7.71 11.48 11.32
N ILE A 22 7.15 11.62 10.13
CA ILE A 22 7.71 12.46 9.07
C ILE A 22 6.94 13.77 9.08
N PRO A 23 7.49 14.84 9.66
CA PRO A 23 6.76 16.10 9.78
C PRO A 23 6.56 16.78 8.43
N ALA A 24 5.54 17.61 8.31
CA ALA A 24 5.10 18.25 7.06
C ALA A 24 6.21 19.07 6.32
N ASN A 25 7.25 19.49 7.03
CA ASN A 25 8.37 20.25 6.46
C ASN A 25 9.52 19.38 5.90
N LYS A 26 9.29 18.08 5.68
CA LYS A 26 10.29 17.12 5.16
C LYS A 26 9.85 16.47 3.82
N PRO A 27 9.47 17.28 2.80
CA PRO A 27 9.10 16.70 1.51
C PRO A 27 10.28 16.04 0.81
N TYR A 28 9.99 15.19 -0.17
CA TYR A 28 10.96 14.44 -0.96
C TYR A 28 11.87 13.55 -0.11
N LEU A 29 11.31 12.92 0.91
CA LEU A 29 12.00 11.90 1.69
C LEU A 29 11.64 10.52 1.14
N TYR A 30 12.65 9.79 0.68
CA TYR A 30 12.50 8.46 0.10
C TYR A 30 13.16 7.43 1.03
N LEU A 31 12.35 6.52 1.57
CA LEU A 31 12.79 5.44 2.45
C LEU A 31 12.85 4.14 1.63
N ILE A 32 14.05 3.63 1.43
CA ILE A 32 14.30 2.45 0.61
C ILE A 32 14.83 1.33 1.51
N GLY A 33 13.99 0.36 1.78
CA GLY A 33 14.38 -0.85 2.50
C GLY A 33 15.19 -1.79 1.62
N GLN A 34 16.11 -2.50 2.22
CA GLN A 34 16.92 -3.51 1.54
C GLN A 34 16.06 -4.59 0.87
N ASP A 35 15.04 -5.06 1.56
CA ASP A 35 14.03 -6.01 1.09
C ASP A 35 12.87 -6.02 2.09
N ARG A 36 11.63 -6.08 1.61
CA ARG A 36 10.43 -6.13 2.46
C ARG A 36 10.46 -7.27 3.47
N ASN A 37 11.02 -8.42 3.09
CA ASN A 37 11.09 -9.57 3.99
C ASN A 37 12.14 -9.42 5.09
N LEU A 38 13.02 -8.44 5.00
CA LEU A 38 14.16 -8.22 5.89
C LEU A 38 14.07 -6.93 6.69
N VAL A 39 13.26 -5.96 6.23
CA VAL A 39 13.15 -4.64 6.85
C VAL A 39 11.75 -4.43 7.41
N SER A 40 11.66 -4.16 8.71
CA SER A 40 10.41 -3.87 9.39
C SER A 40 10.54 -2.65 10.30
N ILE A 41 9.58 -1.72 10.16
CA ILE A 41 9.36 -0.64 11.13
C ILE A 41 8.13 -1.03 11.93
N SER A 42 8.25 -1.16 13.25
CA SER A 42 7.21 -1.78 14.09
C SER A 42 6.99 -1.02 15.38
N ASP A 43 5.72 -0.78 15.71
CA ASP A 43 5.27 -0.28 17.02
C ASP A 43 4.01 -1.04 17.46
N ASN A 44 3.54 -0.81 18.68
CA ASN A 44 2.35 -1.45 19.23
C ASN A 44 1.32 -0.45 19.77
N ARG A 45 1.39 0.81 19.34
CA ARG A 45 0.45 1.85 19.76
C ARG A 45 -0.96 1.57 19.25
N LEU A 46 -1.93 1.96 20.06
CA LEU A 46 -3.35 1.87 19.75
C LEU A 46 -3.93 3.25 19.46
N SER A 47 -4.85 3.33 18.48
CA SER A 47 -5.63 4.54 18.19
C SER A 47 -7.10 4.39 18.62
N GLY A 48 -7.45 3.28 19.25
CA GLY A 48 -8.75 2.98 19.83
C GLY A 48 -8.64 2.29 21.17
N GLY A 49 -9.76 2.17 21.89
CA GLY A 49 -9.81 1.58 23.24
C GLY A 49 -9.32 2.51 24.34
N ASP A 50 -9.18 1.96 25.55
CA ASP A 50 -8.69 2.69 26.70
C ASP A 50 -7.21 3.02 26.55
N ASN A 51 -6.82 4.23 26.92
CA ASN A 51 -5.46 4.76 26.79
C ASN A 51 -4.95 4.88 25.35
N ALA A 52 -5.85 5.00 24.37
CA ALA A 52 -5.47 5.21 22.99
C ALA A 52 -4.69 6.51 22.77
N TYR A 53 -3.73 6.45 21.88
CA TYR A 53 -3.10 7.65 21.33
C TYR A 53 -4.09 8.37 20.39
N LYS A 54 -3.88 9.68 20.19
CA LYS A 54 -4.52 10.38 19.08
C LYS A 54 -4.04 9.74 17.76
N VAL A 55 -4.88 9.80 16.73
CA VAL A 55 -4.59 9.15 15.43
C VAL A 55 -3.21 9.52 14.88
N ASN A 56 -2.80 10.79 14.99
CA ASN A 56 -1.47 11.24 14.53
C ASN A 56 -0.30 10.59 15.26
N ASP A 57 -0.51 10.19 16.50
CA ASP A 57 0.54 9.64 17.37
C ASP A 57 0.39 8.12 17.53
N GLY A 58 -0.71 7.55 17.00
CA GLY A 58 -1.10 6.15 17.18
C GLY A 58 -0.64 5.21 16.08
N ALA A 59 -0.21 5.71 14.93
CA ALA A 59 0.32 4.87 13.85
C ALA A 59 1.78 4.47 14.12
N THR A 60 2.22 3.35 13.57
CA THR A 60 3.66 3.00 13.59
C THR A 60 4.48 4.05 12.84
N LEU A 61 4.02 4.45 11.65
CA LEU A 61 4.56 5.61 10.94
C LEU A 61 3.44 6.60 10.61
N THR A 62 3.63 7.86 10.98
CA THR A 62 2.81 8.99 10.53
C THR A 62 3.60 9.82 9.52
N ALA A 63 3.09 9.93 8.30
CA ALA A 63 3.75 10.59 7.18
C ALA A 63 2.99 11.86 6.77
N ASN A 64 3.35 13.00 7.37
CA ASN A 64 2.64 14.28 7.21
C ASN A 64 3.12 15.10 6.00
N SER A 65 4.20 14.71 5.35
CA SER A 65 4.83 15.49 4.29
C SER A 65 4.39 15.05 2.90
N ASP A 66 4.50 15.97 1.94
CA ASP A 66 4.25 15.69 0.53
C ASP A 66 5.47 15.06 -0.16
N ASN A 67 5.22 14.44 -1.33
CA ASN A 67 6.27 13.86 -2.18
C ASN A 67 7.13 12.83 -1.43
N LEU A 68 6.48 11.86 -0.83
CA LEU A 68 7.15 10.76 -0.14
C LEU A 68 7.17 9.50 -1.01
N TYR A 69 8.23 8.71 -0.84
CA TYR A 69 8.34 7.40 -1.45
C TYR A 69 8.85 6.37 -0.45
N PHE A 70 8.17 5.23 -0.38
CA PHE A 70 8.55 4.10 0.47
C PHE A 70 8.64 2.83 -0.38
N GLU A 71 9.77 2.12 -0.27
CA GLU A 71 9.99 0.87 -0.99
C GLU A 71 10.64 -0.18 -0.11
N GLY A 72 10.19 -1.45 -0.26
CA GLY A 72 10.86 -2.60 0.33
C GLY A 72 10.85 -2.64 1.87
N ILE A 73 9.80 -2.12 2.52
CA ILE A 73 9.67 -1.99 3.97
C ILE A 73 8.33 -2.58 4.43
N ASN A 74 8.32 -3.32 5.53
CA ASN A 74 7.09 -3.61 6.26
C ASN A 74 6.84 -2.54 7.33
N PHE A 75 5.67 -1.93 7.32
CA PHE A 75 5.12 -1.13 8.40
C PHE A 75 4.16 -2.01 9.19
N VAL A 76 4.46 -2.22 10.46
CA VAL A 76 3.77 -3.23 11.29
C VAL A 76 3.24 -2.59 12.56
N ASN A 77 1.94 -2.67 12.79
CA ASN A 77 1.45 -2.51 14.16
C ASN A 77 1.41 -3.90 14.79
N SER A 78 2.38 -4.17 15.67
CA SER A 78 2.56 -5.49 16.26
C SER A 78 1.42 -5.90 17.18
N TYR A 79 0.69 -4.96 17.79
CA TYR A 79 -0.50 -5.27 18.56
C TYR A 79 -1.56 -5.96 17.69
N GLY A 80 -1.91 -5.36 16.54
CA GLY A 80 -2.89 -5.93 15.63
C GLY A 80 -2.48 -7.31 15.11
N VAL A 81 -1.21 -7.46 14.72
CA VAL A 81 -0.67 -8.71 14.22
C VAL A 81 -0.64 -9.82 15.30
N GLU A 82 -0.18 -9.50 16.51
CA GLU A 82 -0.03 -10.48 17.59
C GLU A 82 -1.37 -10.87 18.22
N LYS A 83 -2.27 -9.92 18.43
CA LYS A 83 -3.57 -10.16 19.04
C LYS A 83 -4.59 -10.69 18.05
N ASN A 84 -4.46 -10.34 16.78
CA ASN A 84 -5.42 -10.67 15.73
C ASN A 84 -6.86 -10.28 16.13
N ASP A 85 -7.00 -9.09 16.69
CA ASP A 85 -8.24 -8.52 17.22
C ASP A 85 -8.13 -6.98 17.26
N GLY A 86 -9.25 -6.26 17.53
CA GLY A 86 -9.27 -4.82 17.84
C GLY A 86 -8.69 -4.49 19.22
N PRO A 87 -8.58 -3.24 19.58
CA PRO A 87 -9.05 -2.03 18.89
C PRO A 87 -8.16 -1.56 17.75
N GLN A 88 -8.44 -0.35 17.21
CA GLN A 88 -7.72 0.28 16.10
C GLN A 88 -6.22 0.38 16.39
N ALA A 89 -5.42 -0.12 15.47
CA ALA A 89 -3.97 -0.24 15.60
C ALA A 89 -3.32 0.01 14.24
N LEU A 90 -2.97 1.27 13.95
CA LEU A 90 -2.51 1.70 12.63
C LEU A 90 -1.04 1.30 12.39
N ALA A 91 -0.79 0.66 11.27
CA ALA A 91 0.57 0.47 10.78
C ALA A 91 1.08 1.73 10.06
N LEU A 92 0.23 2.40 9.29
CA LEU A 92 0.62 3.57 8.50
C LEU A 92 -0.50 4.63 8.50
N TYR A 93 -0.10 5.89 8.60
CA TYR A 93 -0.93 7.04 8.30
C TYR A 93 -0.22 7.98 7.32
N THR A 94 -0.80 8.20 6.15
CA THR A 94 -0.25 9.06 5.09
C THR A 94 -1.10 10.31 4.91
N LEU A 95 -0.68 11.44 5.52
CA LEU A 95 -1.43 12.69 5.46
C LEU A 95 -1.05 13.58 4.27
N GLY A 96 0.18 13.46 3.76
CA GLY A 96 0.71 14.27 2.67
C GLY A 96 0.08 13.97 1.31
N ASP A 97 0.29 14.87 0.34
CA ASP A 97 -0.04 14.64 -1.07
C ASP A 97 1.15 14.01 -1.82
N ARG A 98 0.87 13.24 -2.87
CA ARG A 98 1.87 12.55 -3.70
C ARG A 98 2.77 11.61 -2.87
N VAL A 99 2.12 10.67 -2.20
CA VAL A 99 2.80 9.59 -1.50
C VAL A 99 2.73 8.31 -2.33
N ALA A 100 3.89 7.75 -2.66
CA ALA A 100 3.98 6.50 -3.40
C ALA A 100 4.63 5.40 -2.55
N LEU A 101 4.07 4.20 -2.64
CA LEU A 101 4.52 3.01 -1.93
C LEU A 101 4.75 1.89 -2.95
N ASN A 102 5.87 1.19 -2.86
CA ASN A 102 6.23 0.13 -3.78
C ASN A 102 6.81 -1.07 -3.03
N LYS A 103 6.24 -2.26 -3.26
CA LYS A 103 6.73 -3.49 -2.60
C LYS A 103 6.80 -3.36 -1.08
N VAL A 104 5.85 -2.66 -0.46
CA VAL A 104 5.76 -2.54 1.00
C VAL A 104 4.81 -3.57 1.60
N GLY A 105 4.91 -3.78 2.91
CA GLY A 105 3.91 -4.46 3.70
C GLY A 105 3.24 -3.48 4.67
N LEU A 106 1.91 -3.51 4.74
CA LEU A 106 1.12 -2.79 5.75
C LEU A 106 0.40 -3.84 6.58
N LEU A 107 0.83 -4.08 7.82
CA LEU A 107 0.40 -5.22 8.60
C LEU A 107 -0.21 -4.80 9.93
N SER A 108 -1.48 -5.12 10.12
CA SER A 108 -2.20 -4.99 11.37
C SER A 108 -3.50 -5.81 11.30
N TYR A 109 -4.51 -5.47 12.11
CA TYR A 109 -5.81 -6.12 12.14
C TYR A 109 -6.95 -5.13 11.85
N GLN A 110 -7.15 -4.13 12.68
CA GLN A 110 -8.17 -3.08 12.49
C GLN A 110 -7.51 -1.74 12.20
N ASP A 111 -8.00 -1.03 11.18
CA ASP A 111 -7.52 0.30 10.80
C ASP A 111 -6.04 0.33 10.38
N THR A 112 -5.58 -0.66 9.61
CA THR A 112 -4.16 -0.81 9.26
C THR A 112 -3.58 0.42 8.57
N TRP A 113 -4.30 1.00 7.60
CA TRP A 113 -3.84 2.16 6.83
C TRP A 113 -4.90 3.26 6.77
N LEU A 114 -4.61 4.37 7.46
CA LEU A 114 -5.32 5.63 7.24
C LEU A 114 -4.65 6.37 6.08
N THR A 115 -5.37 6.50 4.97
CA THR A 115 -4.82 7.09 3.75
C THR A 115 -4.57 8.59 3.91
N THR A 116 -5.62 9.36 4.15
CA THR A 116 -5.53 10.79 4.43
C THR A 116 -6.85 11.31 4.98
N THR A 117 -6.83 12.51 5.53
CA THR A 117 -8.02 13.30 5.87
C THR A 117 -8.15 14.55 5.01
N LYS A 118 -7.47 14.56 3.84
CA LYS A 118 -7.47 15.68 2.90
C LYS A 118 -8.13 15.28 1.59
N LEU A 119 -9.08 16.09 1.15
CA LEU A 119 -9.99 15.84 0.03
C LEU A 119 -9.31 15.31 -1.23
N ASN A 120 -8.21 15.91 -1.66
CA ASN A 120 -7.62 15.65 -2.97
C ASN A 120 -6.18 15.13 -2.92
N ASN A 121 -5.69 14.74 -1.73
CA ASN A 121 -4.37 14.15 -1.64
C ASN A 121 -4.33 12.81 -2.38
N ARG A 122 -3.20 12.55 -3.03
CA ARG A 122 -3.02 11.46 -3.97
C ARG A 122 -2.02 10.46 -3.44
N HIS A 123 -2.44 9.19 -3.45
CA HIS A 123 -1.57 8.09 -3.06
C HIS A 123 -1.54 7.02 -4.14
N TYR A 124 -0.39 6.43 -4.33
CA TYR A 124 -0.16 5.30 -5.21
C TYR A 124 0.51 4.18 -4.43
N ILE A 125 -0.03 2.98 -4.50
CA ILE A 125 0.61 1.80 -3.93
C ILE A 125 0.66 0.71 -4.97
N LYS A 126 1.80 -0.01 -5.04
CA LYS A 126 2.04 -1.01 -6.08
C LYS A 126 2.79 -2.23 -5.53
N ASP A 127 2.46 -3.42 -6.08
CA ASP A 127 3.14 -4.70 -5.79
C ASP A 127 3.30 -4.97 -4.28
N SER A 128 2.34 -4.51 -3.48
CA SER A 128 2.44 -4.44 -2.03
C SER A 128 1.51 -5.45 -1.35
N TRP A 129 1.74 -5.66 -0.06
CA TRP A 129 0.94 -6.54 0.80
C TRP A 129 0.22 -5.71 1.83
N ILE A 130 -1.11 -5.73 1.84
CA ILE A 130 -1.94 -5.01 2.81
C ILE A 130 -2.75 -6.03 3.59
N GLU A 131 -2.54 -6.05 4.89
CA GLU A 131 -3.12 -7.04 5.79
C GLU A 131 -4.04 -6.41 6.82
N GLY A 132 -5.19 -7.05 7.02
CA GLY A 132 -6.13 -6.63 8.04
C GLY A 132 -7.43 -7.43 8.03
N ALA A 133 -8.38 -7.00 8.86
CA ALA A 133 -9.69 -7.63 9.01
C ALA A 133 -10.85 -6.64 9.01
N VAL A 134 -10.70 -5.49 9.69
CA VAL A 134 -11.80 -4.55 9.88
C VAL A 134 -11.34 -3.14 9.49
N ASP A 135 -12.00 -2.56 8.48
CA ASP A 135 -11.78 -1.17 8.05
C ASP A 135 -10.30 -0.85 7.76
N PHE A 136 -9.57 -1.84 7.28
CA PHE A 136 -8.12 -1.77 7.32
C PHE A 136 -7.49 -0.90 6.23
N ILE A 137 -8.30 -0.37 5.30
CA ILE A 137 -7.94 0.73 4.40
C ILE A 137 -9.05 1.79 4.53
N TYR A 138 -8.75 2.93 5.13
CA TYR A 138 -9.78 3.91 5.43
C TYR A 138 -9.28 5.36 5.29
N GLY A 139 -10.21 6.31 5.30
CA GLY A 139 -9.92 7.74 5.15
C GLY A 139 -10.42 8.32 3.83
N GLN A 140 -9.67 9.28 3.30
CA GLN A 140 -10.04 10.10 2.14
C GLN A 140 -8.99 10.05 1.02
N GLY A 141 -9.12 10.98 0.08
CA GLY A 141 -8.17 11.20 -1.02
C GLY A 141 -8.43 10.37 -2.27
N ASN A 142 -7.57 10.52 -3.23
CA ASN A 142 -7.54 9.74 -4.46
C ASN A 142 -6.41 8.71 -4.34
N VAL A 143 -6.76 7.46 -4.14
CA VAL A 143 -5.82 6.37 -3.87
C VAL A 143 -5.90 5.32 -4.96
N TYR A 144 -4.77 5.01 -5.57
CA TYR A 144 -4.68 3.98 -6.61
C TYR A 144 -3.84 2.81 -6.10
N LEU A 145 -4.49 1.65 -5.96
CA LEU A 145 -3.90 0.40 -5.51
C LEU A 145 -3.69 -0.49 -6.74
N ASP A 146 -2.43 -0.77 -7.08
CA ASP A 146 -2.03 -1.39 -8.35
C ASP A 146 -1.28 -2.72 -8.13
N GLN A 147 -1.92 -3.82 -8.49
CA GLN A 147 -1.33 -5.17 -8.40
C GLN A 147 -0.97 -5.57 -6.95
N ASP A 148 -1.72 -5.09 -5.97
CA ASP A 148 -1.49 -5.39 -4.57
C ASP A 148 -2.16 -6.68 -4.12
N THR A 149 -1.65 -7.28 -3.06
CA THR A 149 -2.28 -8.40 -2.37
C THR A 149 -2.96 -7.88 -1.11
N ILE A 150 -4.27 -8.07 -1.03
CA ILE A 150 -5.13 -7.74 0.10
C ILE A 150 -5.35 -9.02 0.92
N ASN A 151 -4.71 -9.11 2.08
CA ASN A 151 -4.72 -10.32 2.91
C ASN A 151 -5.69 -10.19 4.09
N ILE A 152 -6.68 -11.08 4.15
CA ILE A 152 -7.74 -11.06 5.17
C ILE A 152 -7.36 -11.99 6.32
N VAL A 153 -7.11 -11.45 7.51
CA VAL A 153 -6.68 -12.26 8.67
C VAL A 153 -7.82 -12.68 9.60
N ARG A 154 -9.06 -12.30 9.30
CA ARG A 154 -10.26 -12.73 10.02
C ARG A 154 -11.04 -13.72 9.17
N LYS A 155 -11.46 -14.84 9.77
CA LYS A 155 -12.15 -15.93 9.06
C LYS A 155 -13.52 -15.49 8.50
N SER A 156 -14.25 -14.63 9.18
CA SER A 156 -15.61 -14.24 8.77
C SER A 156 -15.97 -12.83 9.20
N GLY A 157 -16.68 -12.12 8.32
CA GLY A 157 -17.32 -10.85 8.63
C GLY A 157 -16.35 -9.69 8.89
N GLY A 158 -15.47 -9.39 7.97
CA GLY A 158 -14.62 -8.19 8.00
C GLY A 158 -14.98 -7.20 6.90
N TYR A 159 -14.25 -6.09 6.83
CA TYR A 159 -14.42 -5.05 5.82
C TYR A 159 -13.07 -4.59 5.31
N ILE A 160 -12.87 -4.62 3.98
CA ILE A 160 -11.60 -4.16 3.38
C ILE A 160 -11.49 -2.64 3.54
N VAL A 161 -12.49 -1.90 3.06
CA VAL A 161 -12.44 -0.44 3.11
C VAL A 161 -13.54 0.17 4.00
N ALA A 162 -13.19 1.33 4.60
CA ALA A 162 -14.11 2.21 5.31
C ALA A 162 -13.82 3.68 4.94
N PRO A 163 -14.11 4.11 3.71
CA PRO A 163 -13.83 5.46 3.27
C PRO A 163 -14.87 6.48 3.77
N ASN A 164 -14.43 7.75 3.84
CA ASN A 164 -15.27 8.91 4.17
C ASN A 164 -15.01 10.07 3.21
N HIS A 165 -15.07 9.79 1.92
CA HIS A 165 -14.82 10.78 0.88
C HIS A 165 -15.87 11.88 0.90
N PRO A 166 -15.48 13.17 1.03
CA PRO A 166 -16.36 14.31 0.84
C PRO A 166 -16.99 14.31 -0.57
N LYS A 167 -18.11 15.00 -0.73
CA LYS A 167 -18.87 15.08 -1.99
C LYS A 167 -18.03 15.54 -3.18
N GLU A 168 -17.04 16.38 -2.93
CA GLU A 168 -16.14 16.99 -3.91
C GLU A 168 -15.00 16.05 -4.34
N THR A 169 -14.85 14.88 -3.71
CA THR A 169 -13.84 13.89 -4.13
C THR A 169 -14.11 13.44 -5.56
N THR A 170 -13.06 13.43 -6.37
CA THR A 170 -13.18 13.14 -7.81
C THR A 170 -13.08 11.65 -8.09
N TRP A 171 -12.10 10.94 -7.53
CA TRP A 171 -11.78 9.56 -7.88
C TRP A 171 -11.96 8.56 -6.74
N GLY A 172 -11.62 8.94 -5.49
CA GLY A 172 -11.67 8.05 -4.33
C GLY A 172 -10.67 6.90 -4.42
N TYR A 173 -11.08 5.70 -3.98
CA TYR A 173 -10.23 4.51 -3.99
C TYR A 173 -10.43 3.70 -5.26
N VAL A 174 -9.34 3.41 -5.97
CA VAL A 174 -9.31 2.58 -7.18
C VAL A 174 -8.39 1.39 -6.93
N PHE A 175 -8.96 0.21 -6.82
CA PHE A 175 -8.26 -1.07 -6.76
C PHE A 175 -8.15 -1.61 -8.19
N MET A 176 -6.93 -1.75 -8.71
CA MET A 176 -6.65 -2.20 -10.07
C MET A 176 -5.79 -3.46 -10.08
N ASN A 177 -6.27 -4.53 -10.70
CA ASN A 177 -5.56 -5.80 -10.84
C ASN A 177 -5.13 -6.44 -9.50
N ASN A 178 -5.88 -6.21 -8.42
CA ASN A 178 -5.53 -6.69 -7.09
C ASN A 178 -5.98 -8.13 -6.83
N VAL A 179 -5.32 -8.77 -5.90
CA VAL A 179 -5.66 -10.10 -5.41
C VAL A 179 -6.17 -10.01 -3.98
N ILE A 180 -7.31 -10.62 -3.68
CA ILE A 180 -7.83 -10.75 -2.32
C ILE A 180 -7.62 -12.19 -1.88
N THR A 181 -6.94 -12.39 -0.74
CA THR A 181 -6.59 -13.71 -0.21
C THR A 181 -6.70 -13.75 1.32
N ALA A 182 -6.43 -14.91 1.89
CA ALA A 182 -6.35 -15.12 3.34
C ALA A 182 -5.36 -16.24 3.68
N PRO A 183 -4.80 -16.29 4.89
CA PRO A 183 -3.92 -17.36 5.31
C PRO A 183 -4.66 -18.70 5.39
N GLY A 184 -3.94 -19.79 5.19
CA GLY A 184 -4.47 -21.17 5.25
C GLY A 184 -5.35 -21.52 4.06
N ASN A 185 -6.65 -21.70 4.27
CA ASN A 185 -7.61 -21.96 3.18
C ASN A 185 -8.47 -20.71 2.89
N PRO A 186 -8.11 -19.89 1.90
CA PRO A 186 -8.84 -18.66 1.59
C PRO A 186 -10.33 -18.88 1.28
N ALA A 187 -10.69 -20.03 0.67
CA ALA A 187 -12.07 -20.34 0.33
C ALA A 187 -13.00 -20.52 1.54
N GLU A 188 -12.46 -20.64 2.75
CA GLU A 188 -13.22 -20.68 4.00
C GLU A 188 -13.39 -19.29 4.65
N THR A 189 -12.78 -18.26 4.08
CA THR A 189 -12.82 -16.88 4.58
C THR A 189 -13.86 -16.09 3.82
N ASP A 190 -14.61 -15.24 4.51
CA ASP A 190 -15.51 -14.26 3.91
C ASP A 190 -15.21 -12.83 4.39
N VAL A 191 -15.39 -11.87 3.47
CA VAL A 191 -15.16 -10.46 3.73
C VAL A 191 -16.06 -9.58 2.87
N TRP A 192 -16.56 -8.49 3.41
CA TRP A 192 -17.21 -7.42 2.65
C TRP A 192 -16.15 -6.54 1.96
N LEU A 193 -16.39 -6.11 0.74
CA LEU A 193 -15.52 -5.16 0.03
C LEU A 193 -15.37 -3.86 0.82
N GLY A 194 -16.40 -3.43 1.52
CA GLY A 194 -16.33 -2.30 2.43
C GLY A 194 -17.66 -1.93 3.08
N ARG A 195 -17.59 -0.93 3.98
CA ARG A 195 -18.74 -0.28 4.59
C ARG A 195 -18.59 1.25 4.58
N PRO A 196 -19.68 2.02 4.39
CA PRO A 196 -19.59 3.47 4.18
C PRO A 196 -19.42 4.19 5.51
N TRP A 197 -18.19 4.59 5.84
CA TRP A 197 -17.91 5.19 7.14
C TRP A 197 -18.63 6.52 7.31
N HIS A 198 -18.40 7.47 6.40
CA HIS A 198 -19.08 8.78 6.40
C HIS A 198 -19.17 9.35 4.97
N ASP A 199 -19.91 10.43 4.82
CA ASP A 199 -20.02 11.25 3.60
C ASP A 199 -20.48 10.47 2.37
N THR A 200 -19.81 10.66 1.22
CA THR A 200 -20.21 10.07 -0.06
C THR A 200 -19.08 9.25 -0.70
N PRO A 201 -18.73 8.10 -0.12
CA PRO A 201 -17.57 7.31 -0.55
C PRO A 201 -17.59 6.94 -2.03
N ILE A 202 -16.37 6.88 -2.60
CA ILE A 202 -16.09 6.35 -3.95
C ILE A 202 -15.07 5.22 -3.79
N THR A 203 -15.42 4.00 -4.24
CA THR A 203 -14.49 2.86 -4.25
C THR A 203 -14.80 1.94 -5.41
N LEU A 204 -13.78 1.54 -6.12
CA LEU A 204 -13.87 0.68 -7.29
C LEU A 204 -12.90 -0.49 -7.18
N PHE A 205 -13.38 -1.70 -7.49
CA PHE A 205 -12.56 -2.88 -7.68
C PHE A 205 -12.60 -3.29 -9.16
N ILE A 206 -11.46 -3.17 -9.83
CA ILE A 206 -11.33 -3.39 -11.28
C ILE A 206 -10.31 -4.51 -11.51
N ASN A 207 -10.70 -5.53 -12.28
CA ASN A 207 -9.88 -6.72 -12.56
C ASN A 207 -9.38 -7.41 -11.28
N THR A 208 -10.22 -7.54 -10.29
CA THR A 208 -9.87 -8.16 -9.00
C THR A 208 -10.01 -9.67 -9.08
N ARG A 209 -9.03 -10.39 -8.54
CA ARG A 209 -9.13 -11.83 -8.32
C ARG A 209 -9.30 -12.13 -6.83
N SER A 210 -10.41 -12.76 -6.46
CA SER A 210 -10.71 -13.07 -5.06
C SER A 210 -10.67 -14.57 -4.79
N TYR A 211 -9.76 -14.97 -3.91
CA TYR A 211 -9.70 -16.33 -3.37
C TYR A 211 -10.60 -16.51 -2.14
N VAL A 212 -11.09 -15.42 -1.56
CA VAL A 212 -12.02 -15.43 -0.43
C VAL A 212 -13.45 -15.21 -0.92
N LYS A 213 -14.41 -15.57 -0.10
CA LYS A 213 -15.83 -15.35 -0.39
C LYS A 213 -16.20 -13.88 -0.18
N ILE A 214 -16.77 -13.27 -1.19
CA ILE A 214 -17.42 -11.95 -1.08
C ILE A 214 -18.91 -12.20 -1.08
N PRO A 215 -19.69 -11.72 -0.08
CA PRO A 215 -21.14 -11.87 -0.06
C PRO A 215 -21.76 -11.38 -1.37
N ALA A 216 -22.87 -11.97 -1.77
CA ALA A 216 -23.54 -11.62 -3.05
C ALA A 216 -23.85 -10.13 -3.17
N ALA A 217 -24.19 -9.47 -2.08
CA ALA A 217 -24.38 -8.01 -2.01
C ALA A 217 -23.09 -7.20 -2.23
N GLY A 218 -21.91 -7.79 -2.06
CA GLY A 218 -20.59 -7.18 -2.22
C GLY A 218 -20.20 -6.22 -1.10
N TRP A 219 -21.06 -5.31 -0.79
CA TRP A 219 -20.85 -4.19 0.11
C TRP A 219 -21.79 -4.25 1.33
N TYR A 220 -21.31 -3.83 2.48
CA TYR A 220 -22.14 -3.73 3.67
C TYR A 220 -23.01 -2.47 3.60
N PRO A 221 -24.35 -2.56 3.80
CA PRO A 221 -25.27 -1.51 3.39
C PRO A 221 -25.31 -0.28 4.30
N THR A 222 -24.66 -0.31 5.47
CA THR A 222 -24.85 0.74 6.46
C THR A 222 -23.61 0.99 7.31
N MET A 223 -23.37 2.25 7.63
CA MET A 223 -22.51 2.75 8.71
C MET A 223 -22.87 4.21 9.01
N GLY A 224 -22.29 5.19 8.32
CA GLY A 224 -22.53 6.61 8.51
C GLY A 224 -22.51 7.43 7.22
N GLY A 225 -22.25 6.79 6.07
CA GLY A 225 -22.18 7.43 4.76
C GLY A 225 -23.16 6.84 3.73
N LEU A 226 -23.28 7.53 2.59
CA LEU A 226 -24.06 7.11 1.44
C LEU A 226 -23.15 7.13 0.20
N PRO A 227 -22.66 5.98 -0.26
CA PRO A 227 -21.72 5.92 -1.37
C PRO A 227 -22.22 6.62 -2.62
N LYS A 228 -21.40 7.48 -3.21
CA LYS A 228 -21.63 8.07 -4.52
C LYS A 228 -21.40 7.05 -5.62
N LEU A 229 -20.31 6.30 -5.54
CA LEU A 229 -19.98 5.27 -6.53
C LEU A 229 -19.20 4.13 -5.88
N TRP A 230 -19.85 2.98 -5.70
CA TRP A 230 -19.26 1.72 -5.29
C TRP A 230 -19.55 0.68 -6.35
N ALA A 231 -18.51 0.29 -7.09
CA ALA A 231 -18.70 -0.59 -8.23
C ALA A 231 -17.52 -1.55 -8.44
N GLU A 232 -17.79 -2.59 -9.21
CA GLU A 232 -16.83 -3.58 -9.65
C GLU A 232 -16.80 -3.68 -11.18
N TYR A 233 -15.68 -4.16 -11.70
CA TYR A 233 -15.56 -4.58 -13.10
C TYR A 233 -14.63 -5.78 -13.19
N ASN A 234 -15.07 -6.82 -13.93
CA ASN A 234 -14.24 -7.99 -14.24
C ASN A 234 -13.65 -8.66 -12.99
N THR A 235 -14.48 -8.86 -11.96
CA THR A 235 -14.08 -9.62 -10.76
C THR A 235 -14.09 -11.11 -11.07
N MET A 236 -12.99 -11.80 -10.72
CA MET A 236 -12.81 -13.24 -10.90
C MET A 236 -12.73 -13.94 -9.55
N ASP A 237 -13.17 -15.18 -9.49
CA ASP A 237 -12.92 -16.07 -8.35
C ASP A 237 -11.47 -16.60 -8.31
N GLY A 238 -11.14 -17.42 -7.30
CA GLY A 238 -9.82 -18.03 -7.15
C GLY A 238 -9.40 -18.94 -8.30
N ASP A 239 -10.36 -19.52 -9.02
CA ASP A 239 -10.12 -20.40 -10.18
C ASP A 239 -10.05 -19.61 -11.50
N GLY A 240 -10.35 -18.31 -11.47
CA GLY A 240 -10.34 -17.43 -12.62
C GLY A 240 -11.66 -17.41 -13.40
N ASN A 241 -12.75 -17.87 -12.80
CA ASN A 241 -14.07 -17.74 -13.40
C ASN A 241 -14.67 -16.37 -13.07
N PRO A 242 -15.46 -15.77 -13.98
CA PRO A 242 -16.17 -14.52 -13.70
C PRO A 242 -17.14 -14.68 -12.54
N VAL A 243 -17.12 -13.74 -11.59
CA VAL A 243 -18.11 -13.66 -10.49
C VAL A 243 -19.37 -13.01 -11.00
N ASP A 244 -20.53 -13.58 -10.62
CA ASP A 244 -21.83 -12.96 -10.89
C ASP A 244 -22.01 -11.72 -10.01
N LEU A 245 -21.98 -10.54 -10.62
CA LEU A 245 -22.14 -9.24 -9.96
C LEU A 245 -23.58 -8.72 -9.97
N SER A 246 -24.55 -9.47 -10.51
CA SER A 246 -25.96 -9.02 -10.66
C SER A 246 -26.66 -8.78 -9.32
N HIS A 247 -26.16 -9.36 -8.25
CA HIS A 247 -26.69 -9.22 -6.90
C HIS A 247 -26.00 -8.15 -6.04
N ARG A 248 -25.06 -7.40 -6.62
CA ARG A 248 -24.39 -6.28 -5.93
C ARG A 248 -25.40 -5.19 -5.61
N ILE A 249 -25.40 -4.71 -4.35
CA ILE A 249 -26.33 -3.67 -3.93
C ILE A 249 -25.92 -2.28 -4.43
N THR A 250 -26.92 -1.44 -4.63
CA THR A 250 -26.75 0.00 -4.86
C THR A 250 -27.40 0.84 -3.76
N GLU A 251 -28.25 0.24 -2.93
CA GLU A 251 -28.99 0.93 -1.87
C GLU A 251 -28.22 0.90 -0.55
N TYR A 252 -28.08 2.06 0.06
CA TYR A 252 -27.37 2.25 1.33
C TYR A 252 -28.19 3.11 2.27
N TYR A 253 -27.90 2.99 3.57
CA TYR A 253 -28.57 3.80 4.57
C TYR A 253 -27.70 4.00 5.80
N TYR A 254 -28.04 5.03 6.56
CA TYR A 254 -27.59 5.19 7.93
C TYR A 254 -28.70 5.76 8.80
N TYR A 255 -28.51 5.76 10.10
CA TYR A 255 -29.39 6.42 11.05
C TYR A 255 -28.75 7.72 11.53
N ALA A 256 -29.44 8.84 11.37
CA ALA A 256 -28.96 10.16 11.74
C ALA A 256 -29.00 10.38 13.26
N ASP A 257 -29.68 9.50 14.00
CA ASP A 257 -29.88 9.55 15.45
C ASP A 257 -29.44 8.24 16.13
N GLY A 258 -29.08 8.34 17.41
CA GLY A 258 -28.68 7.18 18.21
C GLY A 258 -29.79 6.16 18.44
N ASP A 259 -31.05 6.57 18.39
CA ASP A 259 -32.22 5.73 18.65
C ASP A 259 -32.68 4.95 17.40
N LYS A 260 -32.01 5.16 16.27
CA LYS A 260 -32.30 4.53 14.97
C LYS A 260 -33.72 4.77 14.47
N THR A 261 -34.26 5.96 14.73
CA THR A 261 -35.61 6.36 14.26
C THR A 261 -35.55 7.14 12.94
N GLN A 262 -34.45 7.85 12.67
CA GLN A 262 -34.27 8.68 11.47
C GLN A 262 -33.36 7.98 10.48
N LYS A 263 -33.96 7.10 9.66
CA LYS A 263 -33.25 6.40 8.59
C LYS A 263 -33.06 7.32 7.38
N VAL A 264 -31.83 7.54 6.98
CA VAL A 264 -31.44 8.25 5.76
C VAL A 264 -30.99 7.23 4.73
N THR A 265 -31.52 7.30 3.50
CA THR A 265 -31.23 6.38 2.42
C THR A 265 -30.59 7.08 1.23
N GLY A 266 -29.80 6.36 0.46
CA GLY A 266 -29.19 6.82 -0.77
C GLY A 266 -28.75 5.66 -1.66
N HIS A 267 -28.28 6.02 -2.86
CA HIS A 267 -27.92 5.04 -3.87
C HIS A 267 -26.51 5.34 -4.41
N SER A 268 -25.71 4.30 -4.58
CA SER A 268 -24.56 4.34 -5.47
C SER A 268 -25.04 4.51 -6.92
N GLU A 269 -24.33 5.28 -7.72
CA GLU A 269 -24.67 5.50 -9.14
C GLU A 269 -24.83 4.19 -9.90
N LYS A 270 -24.01 3.18 -9.58
CA LYS A 270 -24.08 1.82 -10.12
C LYS A 270 -23.28 0.85 -9.25
N ALA A 271 -23.49 -0.46 -9.46
CA ALA A 271 -22.73 -1.52 -8.81
C ALA A 271 -21.71 -2.19 -9.76
N VAL A 272 -21.91 -2.06 -11.07
CA VAL A 272 -21.05 -2.68 -12.09
C VAL A 272 -20.70 -1.65 -13.16
N LEU A 273 -19.40 -1.54 -13.49
CA LEU A 273 -18.92 -0.69 -14.58
C LEU A 273 -18.96 -1.43 -15.92
N SER A 274 -19.16 -0.69 -17.01
CA SER A 274 -18.84 -1.18 -18.34
C SER A 274 -17.34 -1.20 -18.59
N ALA A 275 -16.89 -1.89 -19.64
CA ALA A 275 -15.48 -1.91 -20.05
C ALA A 275 -14.95 -0.50 -20.38
N GLU A 276 -15.78 0.33 -21.03
CA GLU A 276 -15.44 1.71 -21.37
C GLU A 276 -15.28 2.58 -20.12
N GLU A 277 -16.16 2.42 -19.14
CA GLU A 277 -16.09 3.12 -17.86
C GLU A 277 -14.85 2.70 -17.07
N ALA A 278 -14.59 1.40 -16.97
CA ALA A 278 -13.42 0.85 -16.27
C ALA A 278 -12.09 1.33 -16.88
N ALA A 279 -12.02 1.44 -18.21
CA ALA A 279 -10.85 1.94 -18.93
C ALA A 279 -10.47 3.39 -18.61
N ARG A 280 -11.38 4.18 -18.01
CA ARG A 280 -11.11 5.56 -17.59
C ARG A 280 -10.25 5.65 -16.33
N TYR A 281 -10.21 4.60 -15.52
CA TYR A 281 -9.49 4.58 -14.23
C TYR A 281 -8.03 4.17 -14.41
N THR A 282 -7.28 4.96 -15.18
CA THR A 282 -5.83 4.80 -15.33
C THR A 282 -5.10 5.59 -14.24
N VAL A 283 -3.87 5.19 -13.89
CA VAL A 283 -3.02 5.95 -12.95
C VAL A 283 -2.93 7.43 -13.35
N LYS A 284 -2.74 7.69 -14.65
CA LYS A 284 -2.67 9.05 -15.19
C LYS A 284 -3.96 9.84 -14.91
N ASN A 285 -5.13 9.28 -15.19
CA ASN A 285 -6.38 10.01 -15.02
C ASN A 285 -6.69 10.27 -13.53
N VAL A 286 -6.39 9.28 -12.68
CA VAL A 286 -6.72 9.35 -11.24
C VAL A 286 -5.73 10.22 -10.47
N LEU A 287 -4.43 10.17 -10.79
CA LEU A 287 -3.39 10.73 -9.94
C LEU A 287 -2.60 11.89 -10.54
N SER A 288 -2.68 12.16 -11.86
CA SER A 288 -1.86 13.24 -12.44
C SER A 288 -2.18 14.63 -11.89
N GLY A 289 -3.45 14.88 -11.51
CA GLY A 289 -3.86 16.20 -11.05
C GLY A 289 -3.54 17.31 -12.07
N SER A 290 -3.40 18.54 -11.60
CA SER A 290 -2.99 19.68 -12.42
C SER A 290 -1.47 19.81 -12.59
N ASP A 291 -0.70 19.11 -11.76
CA ASP A 291 0.76 19.13 -11.72
C ASP A 291 1.42 18.00 -12.51
N GLY A 292 0.61 17.09 -13.08
CA GLY A 292 1.09 16.00 -13.92
C GLY A 292 1.87 14.93 -13.16
N TRP A 293 1.57 14.69 -11.86
CA TRP A 293 2.28 13.68 -11.07
C TRP A 293 2.20 12.28 -11.69
N GLN A 294 3.36 11.63 -11.82
CA GLN A 294 3.53 10.30 -12.42
C GLN A 294 4.21 9.35 -11.44
N PRO A 295 3.47 8.77 -10.48
CA PRO A 295 4.05 7.90 -9.46
C PRO A 295 4.66 6.61 -10.01
N THR A 296 4.22 6.15 -11.17
CA THR A 296 4.76 4.93 -11.81
C THR A 296 6.25 5.03 -12.08
N LEU A 297 6.77 6.22 -12.38
CA LEU A 297 8.20 6.45 -12.59
C LEU A 297 9.03 6.15 -11.33
N LEU A 298 8.46 6.37 -10.15
CA LEU A 298 9.12 6.06 -8.87
C LEU A 298 9.30 4.54 -8.68
N CYS A 299 8.40 3.76 -9.26
CA CYS A 299 8.37 2.29 -9.14
C CYS A 299 9.11 1.57 -10.27
N GLU A 300 9.65 2.30 -11.24
CA GLU A 300 10.46 1.70 -12.30
C GLU A 300 11.78 1.20 -11.72
N ALA A 301 12.09 -0.05 -12.02
CA ALA A 301 13.32 -0.69 -11.57
C ALA A 301 14.40 -0.59 -12.64
N CYS A 302 15.65 -0.35 -12.23
CA CYS A 302 16.80 -0.55 -13.11
C CYS A 302 16.95 -2.03 -13.45
N GLU A 303 17.51 -2.32 -14.61
CA GLU A 303 17.96 -3.68 -14.93
C GLU A 303 19.04 -4.15 -13.96
N ALA A 304 19.12 -5.46 -13.74
CA ALA A 304 20.18 -6.02 -12.91
C ALA A 304 21.52 -5.90 -13.63
N PRO A 305 22.59 -5.40 -12.96
CA PRO A 305 23.91 -5.34 -13.58
C PRO A 305 24.48 -6.74 -13.83
N VAL A 306 25.15 -6.91 -14.95
CA VAL A 306 25.92 -8.13 -15.23
C VAL A 306 27.29 -7.97 -14.56
N VAL A 307 27.48 -8.64 -13.44
CA VAL A 307 28.65 -8.46 -12.56
C VAL A 307 29.74 -9.50 -12.89
N LYS A 308 30.99 -9.08 -12.86
CA LYS A 308 32.18 -9.96 -12.90
C LYS A 308 32.95 -9.77 -11.58
N LYS A 309 33.48 -10.86 -11.02
CA LYS A 309 34.36 -10.81 -9.87
C LYS A 309 35.82 -11.02 -10.36
N ILE A 310 36.66 -10.04 -10.10
CA ILE A 310 38.09 -10.07 -10.45
C ILE A 310 38.87 -9.86 -9.13
N ASN A 311 39.45 -10.94 -8.61
CA ASN A 311 40.06 -10.97 -7.29
C ASN A 311 39.07 -10.50 -6.19
N ALA A 312 39.37 -9.45 -5.47
CA ALA A 312 38.54 -8.87 -4.42
C ALA A 312 37.56 -7.79 -4.94
N THR A 313 37.50 -7.54 -6.26
CA THR A 313 36.72 -6.47 -6.84
C THR A 313 35.55 -7.04 -7.67
N LEU A 314 34.37 -6.47 -7.50
CA LEU A 314 33.21 -6.66 -8.40
C LEU A 314 33.24 -5.54 -9.44
N GLU A 315 33.02 -5.89 -10.70
CA GLU A 315 32.95 -4.94 -11.82
C GLU A 315 31.73 -5.24 -12.68
N TRP A 316 31.11 -4.20 -13.25
CA TRP A 316 29.95 -4.30 -14.13
C TRP A 316 29.88 -3.15 -15.13
N GLU A 317 29.10 -3.30 -16.18
CA GLU A 317 28.79 -2.22 -17.12
C GLU A 317 27.76 -1.25 -16.49
N LYS A 318 27.80 0.01 -16.92
CA LYS A 318 26.82 1.00 -16.45
C LYS A 318 25.41 0.59 -16.86
N VAL A 319 24.52 0.47 -15.88
CA VAL A 319 23.10 0.19 -16.10
C VAL A 319 22.40 1.49 -16.48
N PRO A 320 21.57 1.50 -17.53
CA PRO A 320 20.76 2.68 -17.90
C PRO A 320 19.93 3.19 -16.71
N TYR A 321 19.89 4.50 -16.54
CA TYR A 321 19.18 5.20 -15.46
C TYR A 321 19.70 4.95 -14.05
N ALA A 322 20.66 4.05 -13.84
CA ALA A 322 21.27 3.86 -12.53
C ALA A 322 22.16 5.04 -12.13
N ILE A 323 21.94 5.54 -10.91
CA ILE A 323 22.75 6.59 -10.28
C ILE A 323 23.67 6.03 -9.21
N SER A 324 23.35 4.86 -8.66
CA SER A 324 24.17 4.17 -7.67
C SER A 324 23.90 2.66 -7.70
N TYR A 325 24.69 1.91 -6.94
CA TYR A 325 24.59 0.46 -6.81
C TYR A 325 24.73 0.07 -5.35
N VAL A 326 23.84 -0.82 -4.89
CA VAL A 326 23.90 -1.42 -3.56
C VAL A 326 24.55 -2.79 -3.67
N VAL A 327 25.52 -3.09 -2.81
CA VAL A 327 26.18 -4.39 -2.75
C VAL A 327 25.78 -5.12 -1.48
N THR A 328 25.38 -6.38 -1.62
CA THR A 328 25.00 -7.24 -0.49
C THR A 328 25.83 -8.51 -0.47
N ALA A 329 26.07 -9.04 0.74
CA ALA A 329 26.63 -10.38 0.98
C ALA A 329 25.54 -11.22 1.66
N GLY A 330 24.93 -12.17 0.94
CA GLY A 330 23.69 -12.78 1.36
C GLY A 330 22.65 -11.68 1.62
N ASP A 331 22.12 -11.64 2.85
CA ASP A 331 21.13 -10.65 3.29
C ASP A 331 21.73 -9.39 3.94
N GLU A 332 23.06 -9.27 3.97
CA GLU A 332 23.71 -8.13 4.57
C GLU A 332 24.10 -7.07 3.53
N GLY A 333 23.68 -5.81 3.71
CA GLY A 333 24.13 -4.68 2.92
C GLY A 333 25.56 -4.30 3.33
N ILE A 334 26.55 -4.58 2.46
CA ILE A 334 27.97 -4.35 2.75
C ILE A 334 28.51 -3.02 2.20
N GLY A 335 27.75 -2.37 1.32
CA GLY A 335 28.12 -1.05 0.84
C GLY A 335 27.25 -0.59 -0.34
N PHE A 336 27.52 0.65 -0.77
CA PHE A 336 26.98 1.20 -2.00
C PHE A 336 28.09 1.99 -2.74
N THR A 337 27.91 2.18 -4.03
CA THR A 337 28.85 2.90 -4.88
C THR A 337 28.14 3.57 -6.05
N GLU A 338 28.61 4.73 -6.48
CA GLU A 338 28.20 5.37 -7.74
C GLU A 338 29.05 4.92 -8.93
N LYS A 339 30.13 4.16 -8.64
CA LYS A 339 31.03 3.60 -9.65
C LYS A 339 30.48 2.26 -10.15
N THR A 340 31.00 1.81 -11.26
CA THR A 340 30.71 0.49 -11.83
C THR A 340 31.67 -0.60 -11.30
N SER A 341 32.19 -0.38 -10.10
CA SER A 341 33.08 -1.31 -9.39
C SER A 341 32.94 -1.16 -7.88
N PHE A 342 33.19 -2.25 -7.16
CA PHE A 342 33.19 -2.29 -5.70
C PHE A 342 34.25 -3.24 -5.17
N GLU A 343 35.11 -2.76 -4.28
CA GLU A 343 36.07 -3.59 -3.58
C GLU A 343 35.41 -4.31 -2.40
N VAL A 344 35.38 -5.64 -2.46
CA VAL A 344 34.71 -6.48 -1.47
C VAL A 344 35.58 -6.56 -0.22
N PRO A 345 35.07 -6.16 0.96
CA PRO A 345 35.85 -6.29 2.20
C PRO A 345 36.25 -7.74 2.47
N ALA A 346 37.42 -7.94 3.07
CA ALA A 346 37.99 -9.27 3.30
C ALA A 346 37.04 -10.26 3.97
N ALA A 347 36.20 -9.77 4.90
CA ALA A 347 35.24 -10.58 5.61
C ALA A 347 34.14 -11.19 4.73
N TYR A 348 33.93 -10.67 3.49
CA TYR A 348 32.82 -11.09 2.61
C TYR A 348 33.32 -11.69 1.28
N GLN A 349 34.63 -11.91 1.10
CA GLN A 349 35.16 -12.38 -0.18
C GLN A 349 34.64 -13.77 -0.60
N ASP A 350 34.30 -14.62 0.38
CA ASP A 350 33.74 -15.96 0.15
C ASP A 350 32.22 -16.00 0.25
N ALA A 351 31.56 -14.85 0.44
CA ALA A 351 30.11 -14.78 0.53
C ALA A 351 29.42 -14.78 -0.84
N VAL A 352 28.14 -15.10 -0.85
CA VAL A 352 27.28 -14.90 -2.03
C VAL A 352 27.00 -13.41 -2.16
N LEU A 353 27.54 -12.79 -3.21
CA LEU A 353 27.46 -11.36 -3.45
C LEU A 353 26.39 -11.02 -4.47
N ARG A 354 25.69 -9.90 -4.27
CA ARG A 354 24.75 -9.32 -5.22
C ARG A 354 25.04 -7.84 -5.41
N VAL A 355 24.80 -7.34 -6.61
CA VAL A 355 24.81 -5.91 -6.92
C VAL A 355 23.47 -5.52 -7.48
N GLN A 356 22.87 -4.49 -6.93
CA GLN A 356 21.59 -3.96 -7.33
C GLN A 356 21.76 -2.51 -7.80
N ALA A 357 21.35 -2.23 -9.03
CA ALA A 357 21.32 -0.88 -9.55
C ALA A 357 20.13 -0.10 -8.98
N VAL A 358 20.33 1.17 -8.70
CA VAL A 358 19.32 2.06 -8.09
C VAL A 358 19.20 3.32 -8.95
N ASN A 359 17.96 3.67 -9.35
CA ASN A 359 17.66 4.88 -10.10
C ASN A 359 17.53 6.12 -9.20
N GLU A 360 17.32 7.30 -9.80
CA GLU A 360 17.21 8.58 -9.09
C GLU A 360 16.03 8.63 -8.10
N TYR A 361 15.07 7.69 -8.17
CA TYR A 361 13.91 7.58 -7.29
C TYR A 361 14.09 6.53 -6.18
N GLY A 362 15.21 5.78 -6.20
CA GLY A 362 15.46 4.68 -5.28
C GLY A 362 14.98 3.33 -5.78
N GLY A 363 14.26 3.29 -6.90
CA GLY A 363 13.77 2.07 -7.51
C GLY A 363 14.90 1.10 -7.85
N GLY A 364 15.03 0.04 -7.07
CA GLY A 364 16.01 -1.01 -7.30
C GLY A 364 15.40 -2.23 -8.00
N GLY A 365 16.12 -2.82 -8.94
CA GLY A 365 15.74 -4.09 -9.58
C GLY A 365 15.68 -5.24 -8.56
N GLY A 366 14.61 -5.31 -7.79
CA GLY A 366 14.32 -6.34 -6.79
C GLY A 366 13.53 -7.51 -7.35
N GLY A 367 13.87 -7.97 -8.54
CA GLY A 367 13.36 -9.22 -9.08
C GLY A 367 14.54 -10.12 -9.41
N GLY A 368 14.68 -11.24 -8.73
CA GLY A 368 15.41 -12.48 -9.06
C GLY A 368 16.61 -12.55 -10.01
N GLY A 369 17.16 -11.45 -10.47
CA GLY A 369 18.18 -11.37 -11.52
C GLY A 369 19.53 -10.80 -11.10
N GLY A 370 19.88 -10.79 -9.82
CA GLY A 370 21.25 -10.48 -9.41
C GLY A 370 22.16 -11.68 -9.71
N CYS A 371 23.30 -11.45 -10.44
CA CYS A 371 24.30 -12.48 -10.56
C CYS A 371 24.80 -12.90 -9.18
N PHE A 372 24.76 -14.20 -8.92
CA PHE A 372 25.31 -14.80 -7.70
C PHE A 372 26.77 -15.19 -7.97
N PHE A 373 27.69 -14.76 -7.13
CA PHE A 373 29.05 -15.24 -7.10
C PHE A 373 29.33 -15.90 -5.75
N LYS A 374 29.81 -17.11 -5.79
CA LYS A 374 30.45 -17.79 -4.64
C LYS A 374 31.92 -17.55 -4.69
#